data_0415cd17a4f9432b5067668f71f14bc6
#
_entry.id   0415cd17a4f9432b5067668f71f14bc6
#
_cell.length_a   1.000
_cell.length_b   1.000
_cell.length_c   1.000
_cell.angle_alpha   90.00
_cell.angle_beta   90.00
_cell.angle_gamma   90.00
#
_symmetry.space_group_name_H-M   'P 1'
#
loop_
_entity.id
_entity.type
_entity.pdbx_description
1 polymer ?
#
loop_
_entity_poly.entity_id
_entity_poly.type
_entity_poly.pdbx_seq_one_letter_code
_entity_poly.pdbx_strand_id
1 'polypeptide(L)'
;YKDNVDATIGHIIRNRYTFINYNGLTAKMIKELGKSPFDDTFVIIDEIHNFISRIVNGSRLARAIYNHMMTAKNIKMVLLSGTPIINQPYEIATLINLIRGPMTSYELPLLKASKPPNKAAIVKTLSDNNLYKYVDEIHLNKDSINVILLTQDFVRKTSDNSTIKKDKWDKSEKSIIDNITKSINKTDIKVSIKSKLQNYYALPNISDEFNKLFVDDTDPENIKVKNEDLFKRRVLGILSYYKTTGSEFFPRILPTNFKYLNMTGHQLSKYVDVRRKEMEMDDRKKRFGNKKNADVNSVYRAFSRMI
;
A
#
# COMPACT_ATOMS: atom_id res chain seq x y z
N TYR A 1 -4.43 -23.69 -42.36
CA TYR A 1 -4.48 -22.19 -42.34
C TYR A 1 -4.63 -21.67 -40.94
N LYS A 2 -5.55 -22.22 -40.11
CA LYS A 2 -5.84 -21.82 -38.74
C LYS A 2 -4.63 -22.02 -37.80
N ASP A 3 -3.97 -23.18 -37.91
CA ASP A 3 -2.80 -23.50 -37.07
C ASP A 3 -1.60 -22.57 -37.33
N ASN A 4 -1.46 -22.07 -38.55
CA ASN A 4 -0.40 -21.13 -38.92
C ASN A 4 -0.67 -19.72 -38.38
N VAL A 5 -1.95 -19.30 -38.33
CA VAL A 5 -2.37 -18.02 -37.76
C VAL A 5 -2.17 -18.04 -36.25
N ASP A 6 -2.59 -19.10 -35.56
CA ASP A 6 -2.45 -19.23 -34.11
C ASP A 6 -0.97 -19.27 -33.68
N ALA A 7 -0.12 -19.95 -34.44
CA ALA A 7 1.33 -19.94 -34.21
C ALA A 7 1.95 -18.56 -34.39
N THR A 8 1.51 -17.81 -35.41
CA THR A 8 1.98 -16.44 -35.66
C THR A 8 1.55 -15.49 -34.57
N ILE A 9 0.28 -15.56 -34.14
CA ILE A 9 -0.25 -14.77 -33.01
C ILE A 9 0.53 -15.10 -31.73
N GLY A 10 0.74 -16.39 -31.44
CA GLY A 10 1.51 -16.83 -30.28
C GLY A 10 2.95 -16.31 -30.29
N HIS A 11 3.58 -16.22 -31.45
CA HIS A 11 4.92 -15.65 -31.60
C HIS A 11 4.91 -14.12 -31.33
N ILE A 12 3.95 -13.37 -31.86
CA ILE A 12 3.80 -11.93 -31.62
C ILE A 12 3.59 -11.64 -30.14
N ILE A 13 2.74 -12.43 -29.48
CA ILE A 13 2.47 -12.29 -28.04
C ILE A 13 3.75 -12.52 -27.24
N ARG A 14 4.46 -13.61 -27.47
CA ARG A 14 5.70 -13.93 -26.74
C ARG A 14 6.81 -12.92 -26.94
N ASN A 15 6.85 -12.25 -28.09
CA ASN A 15 7.85 -11.22 -28.35
C ASN A 15 7.53 -9.86 -27.72
N ARG A 16 6.26 -9.59 -27.40
CA ARG A 16 5.81 -8.31 -26.85
C ARG A 16 5.52 -8.35 -25.36
N TYR A 17 5.22 -9.52 -24.81
CA TYR A 17 4.81 -9.69 -23.43
C TYR A 17 5.75 -10.64 -22.68
N THR A 18 6.14 -10.24 -21.50
CA THR A 18 6.81 -11.11 -20.53
C THR A 18 5.79 -11.58 -19.49
N PHE A 19 5.55 -12.88 -19.42
CA PHE A 19 4.62 -13.45 -18.46
C PHE A 19 5.37 -13.93 -17.22
N ILE A 20 4.95 -13.46 -16.05
CA ILE A 20 5.52 -13.83 -14.76
C ILE A 20 4.44 -14.50 -13.92
N ASN A 21 4.61 -15.76 -13.61
CA ASN A 21 3.74 -16.46 -12.67
C ASN A 21 4.23 -16.22 -11.24
N TYR A 22 3.60 -15.30 -10.53
CA TYR A 22 3.99 -14.97 -9.16
C TYR A 22 3.72 -16.10 -8.15
N ASN A 23 2.93 -17.11 -8.48
CA ASN A 23 2.76 -18.32 -7.65
C ASN A 23 3.94 -19.28 -7.75
N GLY A 24 4.65 -19.26 -8.86
CA GLY A 24 5.83 -20.09 -9.13
C GLY A 24 7.16 -19.35 -9.06
N LEU A 25 7.24 -18.20 -8.36
CA LEU A 25 8.47 -17.42 -8.27
C LEU A 25 9.64 -18.23 -7.68
N THR A 26 10.79 -18.16 -8.35
CA THR A 26 12.04 -18.74 -7.89
C THR A 26 13.12 -17.66 -7.78
N ALA A 27 14.14 -17.89 -6.94
CA ALA A 27 15.27 -16.98 -6.82
C ALA A 27 16.02 -16.80 -8.16
N LYS A 28 16.06 -17.85 -9.00
CA LYS A 28 16.64 -17.81 -10.34
C LYS A 28 15.91 -16.83 -11.23
N MET A 29 14.56 -16.89 -11.28
CA MET A 29 13.73 -15.96 -12.05
C MET A 29 13.97 -14.50 -11.63
N ILE A 30 14.01 -14.21 -10.33
CA ILE A 30 14.27 -12.86 -9.84
C ILE A 30 15.64 -12.34 -10.30
N LYS A 31 16.66 -13.22 -10.28
CA LYS A 31 18.00 -12.88 -10.76
C LYS A 31 18.04 -12.63 -12.27
N GLU A 32 17.32 -13.42 -13.04
CA GLU A 32 17.20 -13.30 -14.50
C GLU A 32 16.46 -12.04 -14.95
N LEU A 33 15.56 -11.48 -14.12
CA LEU A 33 14.90 -10.22 -14.40
C LEU A 33 15.88 -9.02 -14.47
N GLY A 34 17.06 -9.12 -13.87
CA GLY A 34 18.06 -8.05 -13.88
C GLY A 34 17.83 -6.97 -12.81
N LYS A 35 18.51 -5.83 -12.97
CA LYS A 35 18.55 -4.76 -11.94
C LYS A 35 17.29 -3.88 -11.92
N SER A 36 16.74 -3.54 -13.08
CA SER A 36 15.60 -2.62 -13.23
C SER A 36 14.57 -3.20 -14.20
N PRO A 37 13.95 -4.34 -13.86
CA PRO A 37 13.15 -5.10 -14.82
C PRO A 37 11.83 -4.42 -15.19
N PHE A 38 11.41 -3.41 -14.45
CA PHE A 38 10.13 -2.73 -14.64
C PHE A 38 10.29 -1.26 -15.07
N ASP A 39 11.52 -0.80 -15.35
CA ASP A 39 11.72 0.52 -15.94
C ASP A 39 11.12 0.55 -17.35
N ASP A 40 10.45 1.67 -17.67
CA ASP A 40 9.79 1.91 -18.98
C ASP A 40 8.81 0.81 -19.41
N THR A 41 8.12 0.20 -18.44
CA THR A 41 7.20 -0.91 -18.70
C THR A 41 5.75 -0.59 -18.36
N PHE A 42 4.85 -1.33 -19.01
CA PHE A 42 3.45 -1.42 -18.63
C PHE A 42 3.17 -2.78 -18.00
N VAL A 43 2.76 -2.78 -16.74
CA VAL A 43 2.56 -3.99 -15.94
C VAL A 43 1.07 -4.20 -15.68
N ILE A 44 0.57 -5.38 -16.01
CA ILE A 44 -0.79 -5.81 -15.68
C ILE A 44 -0.68 -6.99 -14.70
N ILE A 45 -1.34 -6.88 -13.55
CA ILE A 45 -1.37 -7.98 -12.58
C ILE A 45 -2.82 -8.37 -12.34
N ASP A 46 -3.14 -9.58 -12.73
CA ASP A 46 -4.44 -10.19 -12.45
C ASP A 46 -4.44 -10.85 -11.08
N GLU A 47 -5.60 -10.84 -10.41
CA GLU A 47 -5.79 -11.34 -9.05
C GLU A 47 -4.70 -10.83 -8.08
N ILE A 48 -4.47 -9.51 -8.12
CA ILE A 48 -3.40 -8.84 -7.35
C ILE A 48 -3.45 -9.18 -5.86
N HIS A 49 -4.61 -9.43 -5.30
CA HIS A 49 -4.79 -9.79 -3.89
C HIS A 49 -3.93 -10.99 -3.47
N ASN A 50 -3.74 -11.97 -4.37
CA ASN A 50 -2.89 -13.12 -4.10
C ASN A 50 -1.40 -12.74 -3.99
N PHE A 51 -0.96 -11.80 -4.84
CA PHE A 51 0.40 -11.29 -4.79
C PHE A 51 0.63 -10.45 -3.50
N ILE A 52 -0.31 -9.58 -3.16
CA ILE A 52 -0.27 -8.78 -1.92
C ILE A 52 -0.24 -9.68 -0.69
N SER A 53 -1.12 -10.67 -0.63
CA SER A 53 -1.14 -11.65 0.46
C SER A 53 0.20 -12.36 0.64
N ARG A 54 0.88 -12.73 -0.45
CA ARG A 54 2.24 -13.31 -0.38
C ARG A 54 3.28 -12.34 0.19
N ILE A 55 3.21 -11.06 -0.17
CA ILE A 55 4.13 -10.04 0.37
C ILE A 55 3.92 -9.90 1.87
N VAL A 56 2.68 -9.76 2.28
CA VAL A 56 2.27 -9.58 3.68
C VAL A 56 2.62 -10.82 4.51
N ASN A 57 2.42 -12.02 3.96
CA ASN A 57 2.80 -13.29 4.59
C ASN A 57 4.32 -13.59 4.52
N GLY A 58 5.16 -12.64 4.18
CA GLY A 58 6.61 -12.71 4.33
C GLY A 58 7.38 -13.38 3.19
N SER A 59 6.78 -13.57 2.01
CA SER A 59 7.49 -14.07 0.84
C SER A 59 8.61 -13.12 0.41
N ARG A 60 9.87 -13.54 0.58
CA ARG A 60 11.04 -12.76 0.19
C ARG A 60 11.06 -12.47 -1.32
N LEU A 61 10.63 -13.43 -2.14
CA LEU A 61 10.64 -13.30 -3.60
C LEU A 61 9.54 -12.33 -4.07
N ALA A 62 8.31 -12.42 -3.53
CA ALA A 62 7.25 -11.48 -3.84
C ALA A 62 7.63 -10.05 -3.41
N ARG A 63 8.28 -9.91 -2.24
CA ARG A 63 8.77 -8.61 -1.75
C ARG A 63 9.88 -8.04 -2.64
N ALA A 64 10.76 -8.88 -3.20
CA ALA A 64 11.78 -8.43 -4.14
C ALA A 64 11.15 -7.82 -5.40
N ILE A 65 10.17 -8.50 -6.00
CA ILE A 65 9.41 -7.96 -7.15
C ILE A 65 8.68 -6.66 -6.79
N TYR A 66 8.00 -6.63 -5.64
CA TYR A 66 7.35 -5.42 -5.14
C TYR A 66 8.33 -4.24 -5.06
N ASN A 67 9.51 -4.45 -4.48
CA ASN A 67 10.53 -3.41 -4.36
C ASN A 67 11.04 -2.95 -5.72
N HIS A 68 11.24 -3.85 -6.67
CA HIS A 68 11.59 -3.48 -8.05
C HIS A 68 10.52 -2.60 -8.70
N MET A 69 9.24 -2.94 -8.54
CA MET A 69 8.14 -2.11 -9.06
C MET A 69 8.06 -0.75 -8.36
N MET A 70 8.26 -0.70 -7.03
CA MET A 70 8.23 0.54 -6.25
C MET A 70 9.37 1.51 -6.60
N THR A 71 10.48 1.00 -7.10
CA THR A 71 11.66 1.80 -7.48
C THR A 71 11.79 2.03 -8.98
N ALA A 72 10.93 1.39 -9.77
CA ALA A 72 10.96 1.48 -11.23
C ALA A 72 10.66 2.90 -11.74
N LYS A 73 11.37 3.28 -12.79
CA LYS A 73 11.18 4.57 -13.47
C LYS A 73 10.19 4.40 -14.62
N ASN A 74 9.29 5.37 -14.78
CA ASN A 74 8.32 5.40 -15.87
C ASN A 74 7.48 4.11 -16.00
N ILE A 75 7.18 3.46 -14.88
CA ILE A 75 6.29 2.29 -14.84
C ILE A 75 4.83 2.74 -14.89
N LYS A 76 3.99 2.00 -15.61
CA LYS A 76 2.54 2.11 -15.55
C LYS A 76 1.97 0.78 -15.12
N MET A 77 0.98 0.81 -14.22
CA MET A 77 0.41 -0.41 -13.67
C MET A 77 -1.11 -0.43 -13.76
N VAL A 78 -1.65 -1.60 -14.08
CA VAL A 78 -3.06 -1.94 -13.94
C VAL A 78 -3.16 -3.18 -13.07
N LEU A 79 -3.84 -3.06 -11.94
CA LEU A 79 -4.02 -4.12 -10.97
C LEU A 79 -5.49 -4.52 -10.95
N LEU A 80 -5.77 -5.78 -11.18
CA LEU A 80 -7.12 -6.32 -11.29
C LEU A 80 -7.42 -7.22 -10.09
N SER A 81 -8.59 -7.07 -9.49
CA SER A 81 -9.07 -7.96 -8.43
C SER A 81 -10.57 -7.77 -8.19
N GLY A 82 -11.27 -8.87 -7.99
CA GLY A 82 -12.64 -8.84 -7.47
C GLY A 82 -12.71 -8.64 -5.95
N THR A 83 -11.63 -8.97 -5.24
CA THR A 83 -11.53 -8.94 -3.77
C THR A 83 -10.17 -8.40 -3.33
N PRO A 84 -9.95 -7.08 -3.32
CA PRO A 84 -8.63 -6.47 -3.13
C PRO A 84 -8.03 -6.71 -1.73
N ILE A 85 -8.85 -7.09 -0.75
CA ILE A 85 -8.44 -7.42 0.63
C ILE A 85 -9.01 -8.79 0.98
N ILE A 86 -8.17 -9.71 1.49
CA ILE A 86 -8.60 -11.06 1.85
C ILE A 86 -8.52 -11.30 3.35
N ASN A 87 -7.39 -11.01 3.97
CA ASN A 87 -7.12 -11.47 5.34
C ASN A 87 -7.10 -10.34 6.37
N GLN A 88 -6.38 -9.27 6.11
CA GLN A 88 -6.12 -8.21 7.08
C GLN A 88 -6.33 -6.83 6.46
N PRO A 89 -6.91 -5.86 7.22
CA PRO A 89 -7.15 -4.51 6.70
C PRO A 89 -5.89 -3.83 6.16
N TYR A 90 -4.72 -4.08 6.77
CA TYR A 90 -3.47 -3.43 6.35
C TYR A 90 -2.89 -3.96 5.02
N GLU A 91 -3.44 -5.06 4.46
CA GLU A 91 -3.09 -5.52 3.11
C GLU A 91 -3.35 -4.42 2.06
N ILE A 92 -4.39 -3.59 2.31
CA ILE A 92 -4.70 -2.46 1.43
C ILE A 92 -3.55 -1.45 1.36
N ALA A 93 -2.77 -1.29 2.43
CA ALA A 93 -1.64 -0.38 2.41
C ALA A 93 -0.58 -0.80 1.38
N THR A 94 -0.24 -2.09 1.33
CA THR A 94 0.71 -2.62 0.36
C THR A 94 0.21 -2.44 -1.07
N LEU A 95 -1.09 -2.67 -1.31
CA LEU A 95 -1.72 -2.48 -2.62
C LEU A 95 -1.72 -1.00 -3.05
N ILE A 96 -2.18 -0.11 -2.16
CA ILE A 96 -2.27 1.32 -2.44
C ILE A 96 -0.88 1.93 -2.67
N ASN A 97 0.08 1.57 -1.83
CA ASN A 97 1.46 2.04 -1.99
C ASN A 97 2.06 1.63 -3.34
N LEU A 98 1.74 0.42 -3.83
CA LEU A 98 2.21 -0.06 -5.12
C LEU A 98 1.68 0.80 -6.28
N ILE A 99 0.36 1.08 -6.29
CA ILE A 99 -0.28 1.85 -7.37
C ILE A 99 0.11 3.33 -7.30
N ARG A 100 0.12 3.89 -6.09
CA ARG A 100 0.41 5.32 -5.92
C ARG A 100 1.90 5.64 -6.11
N GLY A 101 2.76 4.67 -5.83
CA GLY A 101 4.19 4.89 -5.73
C GLY A 101 4.59 5.67 -4.46
N PRO A 102 5.88 5.97 -4.29
CA PRO A 102 6.35 6.74 -3.15
C PRO A 102 5.86 8.19 -3.23
N MET A 103 5.40 8.72 -2.10
CA MET A 103 5.11 10.14 -1.92
C MET A 103 6.40 10.89 -1.58
N THR A 104 6.46 12.16 -1.97
CA THR A 104 7.60 13.01 -1.65
C THR A 104 7.42 13.65 -0.28
N SER A 105 8.39 13.47 0.59
CA SER A 105 8.48 14.11 1.90
C SER A 105 9.78 14.92 2.00
N TYR A 106 9.69 16.13 2.53
CA TYR A 106 10.83 17.00 2.78
C TYR A 106 11.01 17.23 4.26
N GLU A 107 12.15 16.83 4.78
CA GLU A 107 12.58 17.17 6.12
C GLU A 107 13.23 18.57 6.12
N LEU A 108 12.67 19.48 6.91
CA LEU A 108 13.16 20.83 7.13
C LEU A 108 13.75 20.91 8.55
N PRO A 109 15.07 20.80 8.73
CA PRO A 109 15.70 20.88 10.04
C PRO A 109 15.46 22.24 10.71
N LEU A 110 15.12 22.23 12.00
CA LEU A 110 14.95 23.47 12.79
C LEU A 110 16.33 24.09 13.08
N LEU A 111 16.40 25.40 12.98
CA LEU A 111 17.60 26.14 13.40
C LEU A 111 17.57 26.43 14.91
N LYS A 112 18.73 26.58 15.54
CA LYS A 112 18.86 26.83 17.00
C LYS A 112 18.07 28.05 17.49
N ALA A 113 17.89 29.06 16.63
CA ALA A 113 17.12 30.26 16.92
C ALA A 113 15.61 30.13 16.72
N SER A 114 15.12 28.93 16.35
CA SER A 114 13.70 28.70 16.10
C SER A 114 12.92 28.61 17.41
N LYS A 115 11.71 29.21 17.42
CA LYS A 115 10.72 28.84 18.41
C LYS A 115 10.18 27.44 18.16
N PRO A 116 9.63 26.75 19.18
CA PRO A 116 8.98 25.46 19.00
C PRO A 116 7.91 25.53 17.90
N PRO A 117 7.90 24.59 16.95
CA PRO A 117 6.94 24.62 15.84
C PRO A 117 5.52 24.32 16.32
N ASN A 118 4.57 25.10 15.79
CA ASN A 118 3.13 24.89 16.00
C ASN A 118 2.49 24.55 14.66
N LYS A 119 1.85 23.37 14.56
CA LYS A 119 1.22 22.90 13.33
C LYS A 119 0.16 23.84 12.80
N ALA A 120 -0.71 24.36 13.67
CA ALA A 120 -1.78 25.29 13.26
C ALA A 120 -1.22 26.60 12.70
N ALA A 121 -0.17 27.16 13.31
CA ALA A 121 0.50 28.36 12.82
C ALA A 121 1.15 28.14 11.45
N ILE A 122 1.81 26.98 11.26
CA ILE A 122 2.41 26.62 9.96
C ILE A 122 1.33 26.47 8.91
N VAL A 123 0.26 25.72 9.18
CA VAL A 123 -0.87 25.53 8.25
C VAL A 123 -1.46 26.87 7.85
N LYS A 124 -1.70 27.78 8.82
CA LYS A 124 -2.20 29.11 8.53
C LYS A 124 -1.24 29.89 7.61
N THR A 125 0.04 29.93 7.96
CA THR A 125 1.06 30.62 7.13
C THR A 125 1.10 30.09 5.70
N LEU A 126 1.02 28.77 5.52
CA LEU A 126 1.02 28.16 4.19
C LEU A 126 -0.29 28.40 3.44
N SER A 127 -1.43 28.48 4.13
CA SER A 127 -2.73 28.80 3.55
C SER A 127 -2.77 30.23 3.06
N ASP A 128 -2.33 31.19 3.89
CA ASP A 128 -2.26 32.62 3.56
C ASP A 128 -1.36 32.89 2.33
N ASN A 129 -0.34 32.06 2.10
CA ASN A 129 0.55 32.12 0.95
C ASN A 129 0.14 31.20 -0.23
N ASN A 130 -1.04 30.59 -0.20
CA ASN A 130 -1.56 29.67 -1.20
C ASN A 130 -0.60 28.48 -1.50
N LEU A 131 0.10 27.99 -0.47
CA LEU A 131 1.05 26.88 -0.55
C LEU A 131 0.49 25.59 0.06
N TYR A 132 -0.44 25.70 1.01
CA TYR A 132 -1.03 24.55 1.68
C TYR A 132 -1.80 23.64 0.71
N LYS A 133 -2.22 24.17 -0.44
CA LYS A 133 -2.89 23.39 -1.49
C LYS A 133 -2.06 22.22 -2.05
N TYR A 134 -0.73 22.26 -1.93
CA TYR A 134 0.18 21.20 -2.39
C TYR A 134 0.56 20.21 -1.29
N VAL A 135 0.21 20.51 -0.03
CA VAL A 135 0.65 19.75 1.14
C VAL A 135 -0.37 18.67 1.49
N ASP A 136 0.07 17.41 1.60
CA ASP A 136 -0.75 16.33 2.13
C ASP A 136 -0.77 16.37 3.65
N GLU A 137 0.40 16.38 4.27
CA GLU A 137 0.51 16.37 5.72
C GLU A 137 1.77 17.07 6.22
N ILE A 138 1.71 17.55 7.48
CA ILE A 138 2.84 18.13 8.20
C ILE A 138 3.03 17.35 9.49
N HIS A 139 4.22 16.79 9.69
CA HIS A 139 4.64 16.15 10.92
C HIS A 139 5.69 17.01 11.61
N LEU A 140 5.48 17.24 12.90
CA LEU A 140 6.41 17.96 13.76
C LEU A 140 7.26 16.94 14.52
N ASN A 141 8.56 16.97 14.28
CA ASN A 141 9.54 16.21 15.05
C ASN A 141 10.24 17.16 16.03
N LYS A 142 11.05 16.59 16.94
CA LYS A 142 11.81 17.37 17.92
C LYS A 142 12.71 18.43 17.26
N ASP A 143 13.40 18.05 16.19
CA ASP A 143 14.46 18.86 15.56
C ASP A 143 14.17 19.17 14.08
N SER A 144 13.00 18.84 13.59
CA SER A 144 12.63 19.05 12.18
C SER A 144 11.12 19.14 11.95
N ILE A 145 10.74 19.71 10.82
CA ILE A 145 9.39 19.70 10.29
C ILE A 145 9.41 18.85 9.01
N ASN A 146 8.60 17.80 8.97
CA ASN A 146 8.41 17.02 7.76
C ASN A 146 7.18 17.50 7.01
N VAL A 147 7.38 17.92 5.77
CA VAL A 147 6.31 18.32 4.85
C VAL A 147 6.15 17.26 3.80
N ILE A 148 4.99 16.59 3.79
CA ILE A 148 4.62 15.60 2.79
C ILE A 148 3.80 16.32 1.73
N LEU A 149 4.22 16.21 0.47
CA LEU A 149 3.51 16.80 -0.65
C LEU A 149 2.47 15.83 -1.21
N LEU A 150 1.39 16.39 -1.75
CA LEU A 150 0.45 15.62 -2.57
C LEU A 150 1.17 15.07 -3.81
N THR A 151 0.64 14.03 -4.40
CA THR A 151 1.12 13.59 -5.72
C THR A 151 0.85 14.68 -6.76
N GLN A 152 1.73 14.81 -7.73
CA GLN A 152 1.52 15.70 -8.88
C GLN A 152 0.14 15.45 -9.50
N ASP A 153 -0.48 16.46 -10.04
CA ASP A 153 -1.86 16.45 -10.54
C ASP A 153 -2.97 16.44 -9.48
N PHE A 154 -2.64 16.62 -8.18
CA PHE A 154 -3.65 16.80 -7.14
C PHE A 154 -3.35 18.04 -6.29
N VAL A 155 -4.41 18.76 -5.93
CA VAL A 155 -4.36 19.89 -4.98
C VAL A 155 -5.51 19.80 -3.99
N ARG A 156 -5.37 20.41 -2.81
CA ARG A 156 -6.47 20.56 -1.88
C ARG A 156 -7.55 21.47 -2.46
N LYS A 157 -8.80 21.18 -2.16
CA LYS A 157 -9.92 22.10 -2.47
C LYS A 157 -9.85 23.32 -1.54
N THR A 158 -10.10 24.48 -2.12
CA THR A 158 -10.07 25.76 -1.37
C THR A 158 -11.24 25.86 -0.39
N SER A 159 -12.38 25.24 -0.68
CA SER A 159 -13.59 25.24 0.16
C SER A 159 -13.49 24.31 1.36
N ASP A 160 -12.65 23.29 1.26
CA ASP A 160 -12.49 22.26 2.29
C ASP A 160 -11.06 21.70 2.20
N ASN A 161 -10.23 22.12 3.15
CA ASN A 161 -8.83 21.69 3.21
C ASN A 161 -8.65 20.19 3.50
N SER A 162 -9.72 19.44 3.78
CA SER A 162 -9.67 17.99 4.00
C SER A 162 -9.68 17.21 2.70
N THR A 163 -10.32 17.73 1.64
CA THR A 163 -10.48 17.04 0.36
C THR A 163 -9.52 17.54 -0.72
N ILE A 164 -9.26 16.70 -1.72
CA ILE A 164 -8.42 17.01 -2.87
C ILE A 164 -9.21 16.95 -4.17
N LYS A 165 -8.72 17.65 -5.19
CA LYS A 165 -9.21 17.57 -6.56
C LYS A 165 -8.05 17.32 -7.51
N LYS A 166 -8.32 16.74 -8.69
CA LYS A 166 -7.35 16.64 -9.76
C LYS A 166 -7.14 18.03 -10.37
N ASP A 167 -5.91 18.50 -10.31
CA ASP A 167 -5.52 19.79 -10.88
C ASP A 167 -4.00 19.81 -11.04
N LYS A 168 -3.50 20.31 -12.15
CA LYS A 168 -2.05 20.39 -12.38
C LYS A 168 -1.40 21.41 -11.46
N TRP A 169 -0.21 21.08 -10.99
CA TRP A 169 0.60 22.04 -10.28
C TRP A 169 1.09 23.14 -11.22
N ASP A 170 0.93 24.38 -10.79
CA ASP A 170 1.42 25.57 -11.50
C ASP A 170 2.90 25.86 -11.21
N LYS A 171 3.55 25.08 -10.35
CA LYS A 171 4.94 25.21 -9.91
C LYS A 171 5.64 23.87 -9.88
N SER A 172 6.96 23.88 -10.08
CA SER A 172 7.77 22.69 -9.85
C SER A 172 7.83 22.34 -8.36
N GLU A 173 8.01 21.08 -8.06
CA GLU A 173 8.13 20.56 -6.70
C GLU A 173 9.23 21.29 -5.90
N LYS A 174 10.39 21.51 -6.52
CA LYS A 174 11.48 22.30 -5.94
C LYS A 174 11.04 23.72 -5.60
N SER A 175 10.34 24.39 -6.49
CA SER A 175 9.84 25.76 -6.25
C SER A 175 8.81 25.79 -5.13
N ILE A 176 7.97 24.76 -5.00
CA ILE A 176 6.98 24.65 -3.93
C ILE A 176 7.69 24.57 -2.58
N ILE A 177 8.65 23.65 -2.43
CA ILE A 177 9.34 23.46 -1.15
C ILE A 177 10.21 24.69 -0.77
N ASP A 178 10.85 25.33 -1.74
CA ASP A 178 11.60 26.58 -1.53
C ASP A 178 10.67 27.69 -1.01
N ASN A 179 9.48 27.82 -1.58
CA ASN A 179 8.49 28.79 -1.15
C ASN A 179 7.90 28.47 0.23
N ILE A 180 7.66 27.20 0.53
CA ILE A 180 7.25 26.73 1.85
C ILE A 180 8.31 27.10 2.89
N THR A 181 9.57 26.78 2.63
CA THR A 181 10.69 27.11 3.50
C THR A 181 10.82 28.61 3.75
N LYS A 182 10.74 29.43 2.68
CA LYS A 182 10.76 30.89 2.79
C LYS A 182 9.59 31.43 3.62
N SER A 183 8.39 30.87 3.43
CA SER A 183 7.19 31.33 4.16
C SER A 183 7.27 30.99 5.64
N ILE A 184 7.75 29.80 6.00
CA ILE A 184 8.00 29.41 7.39
C ILE A 184 9.05 30.33 8.01
N ASN A 185 10.14 30.62 7.31
CA ASN A 185 11.23 31.47 7.80
C ASN A 185 10.85 32.96 7.98
N LYS A 186 9.71 33.40 7.45
CA LYS A 186 9.16 34.72 7.76
C LYS A 186 8.49 34.80 9.12
N THR A 187 8.17 33.66 9.72
CA THR A 187 7.59 33.56 11.08
C THR A 187 8.71 33.46 12.14
N ASP A 188 8.33 33.26 13.39
CA ASP A 188 9.28 32.97 14.47
C ASP A 188 9.88 31.55 14.39
N ILE A 189 9.35 30.69 13.53
CA ILE A 189 9.88 29.36 13.27
C ILE A 189 10.96 29.49 12.20
N LYS A 190 12.16 28.99 12.51
CA LYS A 190 13.31 29.06 11.59
C LYS A 190 13.76 27.67 11.20
N VAL A 191 13.73 27.39 9.90
CA VAL A 191 14.14 26.11 9.32
C VAL A 191 15.30 26.29 8.35
N SER A 192 16.09 25.25 8.18
CA SER A 192 17.18 25.22 7.21
C SER A 192 16.64 25.34 5.78
N ILE A 193 17.34 26.10 4.96
CA ILE A 193 17.07 26.19 3.51
C ILE A 193 17.39 24.85 2.81
N LYS A 194 18.30 24.05 3.39
CA LYS A 194 18.64 22.72 2.86
C LYS A 194 17.66 21.69 3.40
N SER A 195 16.62 21.42 2.62
CA SER A 195 15.71 20.31 2.88
C SER A 195 16.35 18.97 2.49
N LYS A 196 15.96 17.91 3.21
CA LYS A 196 16.33 16.53 2.85
C LYS A 196 15.11 15.84 2.24
N LEU A 197 15.26 15.36 1.01
CA LEU A 197 14.25 14.56 0.33
C LEU A 197 14.18 13.16 0.94
N GLN A 198 12.98 12.70 1.22
CA GLN A 198 12.70 11.35 1.71
C GLN A 198 11.55 10.75 0.91
N ASN A 199 11.63 9.44 0.67
CA ASN A 199 10.49 8.69 0.16
C ASN A 199 9.56 8.34 1.32
N TYR A 200 8.27 8.53 1.13
CA TYR A 200 7.23 8.28 2.10
C TYR A 200 6.16 7.37 1.51
N TYR A 201 5.75 6.36 2.26
CA TYR A 201 4.64 5.52 1.83
C TYR A 201 3.31 6.24 2.05
N ALA A 202 2.40 6.12 1.10
CA ALA A 202 1.06 6.72 1.21
C ALA A 202 0.31 6.16 2.42
N LEU A 203 0.43 4.87 2.69
CA LEU A 203 -0.15 4.21 3.86
C LEU A 203 0.93 3.41 4.59
N PRO A 204 0.91 3.35 5.94
CA PRO A 204 1.84 2.49 6.68
C PRO A 204 1.72 1.03 6.23
N ASN A 205 2.84 0.41 5.89
CA ASN A 205 2.90 -0.99 5.43
C ASN A 205 3.25 -1.98 6.57
N ILE A 206 3.22 -1.53 7.81
CA ILE A 206 3.38 -2.31 9.04
C ILE A 206 2.01 -2.37 9.72
N SER A 207 1.56 -3.58 10.09
CA SER A 207 0.24 -3.83 10.66
C SER A 207 -0.08 -2.90 11.83
N ASP A 208 0.80 -2.83 12.82
CA ASP A 208 0.57 -2.04 14.04
C ASP A 208 0.44 -0.55 13.77
N GLU A 209 1.28 -0.01 12.87
CA GLU A 209 1.24 1.40 12.49
C GLU A 209 -0.04 1.71 11.69
N PHE A 210 -0.44 0.81 10.78
CA PHE A 210 -1.67 0.95 10.02
C PHE A 210 -2.90 0.91 10.93
N ASN A 211 -2.99 -0.09 11.80
CA ASN A 211 -4.12 -0.26 12.70
C ASN A 211 -4.22 0.93 13.67
N LYS A 212 -3.11 1.35 14.27
CA LYS A 212 -3.08 2.53 15.14
C LYS A 212 -3.59 3.79 14.44
N LEU A 213 -3.29 3.96 13.16
CA LEU A 213 -3.64 5.17 12.41
C LEU A 213 -5.06 5.11 11.83
N PHE A 214 -5.52 3.95 11.37
CA PHE A 214 -6.73 3.83 10.57
C PHE A 214 -7.82 2.92 11.14
N VAL A 215 -7.54 2.11 12.16
CA VAL A 215 -8.52 1.16 12.70
C VAL A 215 -8.94 1.56 14.11
N ASP A 216 -10.23 1.72 14.31
CA ASP A 216 -10.84 1.86 15.63
C ASP A 216 -11.51 0.54 16.01
N ASP A 217 -10.84 -0.18 16.88
CA ASP A 217 -11.23 -1.50 17.41
C ASP A 217 -11.72 -1.42 18.88
N THR A 218 -12.10 -0.23 19.33
CA THR A 218 -12.64 -0.03 20.68
C THR A 218 -13.93 -0.81 20.88
N ASP A 219 -14.70 -1.03 19.82
CA ASP A 219 -15.87 -1.90 19.78
C ASP A 219 -15.60 -3.05 18.78
N PRO A 220 -15.31 -4.29 19.27
CA PRO A 220 -15.01 -5.44 18.39
C PRO A 220 -16.15 -5.82 17.43
N GLU A 221 -17.40 -5.49 17.79
CA GLU A 221 -18.57 -5.77 16.95
C GLU A 221 -18.80 -4.68 15.88
N ASN A 222 -18.17 -3.50 16.03
CA ASN A 222 -18.38 -2.37 15.14
C ASN A 222 -17.06 -1.61 14.88
N ILE A 223 -16.16 -2.26 14.15
CA ILE A 223 -14.87 -1.69 13.78
C ILE A 223 -15.07 -0.50 12.83
N LYS A 224 -14.49 0.66 13.17
CA LYS A 224 -14.59 1.89 12.38
C LYS A 224 -13.25 2.33 11.83
N VAL A 225 -13.30 3.18 10.81
CA VAL A 225 -12.09 3.78 10.22
C VAL A 225 -11.77 5.08 10.96
N LYS A 226 -10.55 5.19 11.49
CA LYS A 226 -9.96 6.44 11.99
C LYS A 226 -9.36 7.25 10.83
N ASN A 227 -9.23 8.58 11.01
CA ASN A 227 -8.56 9.47 10.04
C ASN A 227 -9.06 9.26 8.60
N GLU A 228 -10.36 9.09 8.44
CA GLU A 228 -11.03 8.78 7.18
C GLU A 228 -10.64 9.75 6.06
N ASP A 229 -10.55 11.05 6.36
CA ASP A 229 -10.14 12.08 5.38
C ASP A 229 -8.73 11.87 4.86
N LEU A 230 -7.80 11.49 5.73
CA LEU A 230 -6.43 11.17 5.34
C LEU A 230 -6.40 9.93 4.45
N PHE A 231 -7.13 8.88 4.84
CA PHE A 231 -7.24 7.66 4.06
C PHE A 231 -7.83 7.95 2.67
N LYS A 232 -8.97 8.64 2.61
CA LYS A 232 -9.64 9.04 1.35
C LYS A 232 -8.70 9.83 0.44
N ARG A 233 -7.97 10.83 0.97
CA ARG A 233 -7.01 11.61 0.17
C ARG A 233 -5.93 10.74 -0.48
N ARG A 234 -5.43 9.76 0.26
CA ARG A 234 -4.35 8.90 -0.21
C ARG A 234 -4.78 7.80 -1.15
N VAL A 235 -6.09 7.49 -1.19
CA VAL A 235 -6.69 6.45 -2.05
C VAL A 235 -7.41 7.05 -3.26
N LEU A 236 -7.76 8.34 -3.22
CA LEU A 236 -8.55 8.98 -4.26
C LEU A 236 -7.86 8.90 -5.64
N GLY A 237 -8.65 8.52 -6.65
CA GLY A 237 -8.25 8.54 -8.06
C GLY A 237 -7.42 7.34 -8.54
N ILE A 238 -7.13 6.37 -7.66
CA ILE A 238 -6.37 5.16 -8.02
C ILE A 238 -7.21 3.88 -8.05
N LEU A 239 -8.45 3.95 -7.58
CA LEU A 239 -9.38 2.83 -7.59
C LEU A 239 -10.53 3.12 -8.55
N SER A 240 -10.87 2.11 -9.36
CA SER A 240 -12.08 2.09 -10.18
C SER A 240 -12.90 0.87 -9.79
N TYR A 241 -14.16 1.10 -9.50
CA TYR A 241 -15.08 0.04 -9.09
C TYR A 241 -16.37 0.18 -9.89
N TYR A 242 -16.79 -0.93 -10.48
CA TYR A 242 -18.09 -1.03 -11.15
C TYR A 242 -19.07 -1.76 -10.24
N LYS A 243 -20.10 -1.04 -9.79
CA LYS A 243 -21.20 -1.64 -9.05
C LYS A 243 -22.25 -2.11 -10.05
N THR A 244 -22.38 -3.43 -10.22
CA THR A 244 -23.49 -4.00 -10.97
C THR A 244 -24.79 -3.77 -10.22
N THR A 245 -25.70 -2.99 -10.83
CA THR A 245 -27.01 -2.69 -10.25
C THR A 245 -28.06 -3.73 -10.61
N GLY A 246 -27.76 -4.64 -11.53
CA GLY A 246 -28.71 -5.63 -12.05
C GLY A 246 -28.56 -6.98 -11.34
N SER A 247 -29.35 -7.24 -10.29
CA SER A 247 -29.51 -8.59 -9.73
C SER A 247 -30.04 -9.62 -10.77
N GLU A 248 -30.54 -9.14 -11.89
CA GLU A 248 -31.12 -9.93 -12.99
C GLU A 248 -30.08 -10.78 -13.74
N PHE A 249 -28.81 -10.33 -13.75
CA PHE A 249 -27.72 -11.02 -14.46
C PHE A 249 -26.94 -12.02 -13.59
N PHE A 250 -27.25 -12.11 -12.31
CA PHE A 250 -26.54 -12.97 -11.37
C PHE A 250 -27.51 -13.95 -10.67
N PRO A 251 -27.05 -15.16 -10.34
CA PRO A 251 -27.81 -16.08 -9.52
C PRO A 251 -28.20 -15.44 -8.19
N ARG A 252 -29.43 -15.69 -7.75
CA ARG A 252 -29.87 -15.24 -6.44
C ARG A 252 -29.13 -16.00 -5.35
N ILE A 253 -28.44 -15.28 -4.48
CA ILE A 253 -27.81 -15.87 -3.30
C ILE A 253 -28.89 -16.17 -2.27
N LEU A 254 -29.05 -17.44 -1.94
CA LEU A 254 -29.93 -17.87 -0.84
C LEU A 254 -29.25 -17.57 0.52
N PRO A 255 -30.03 -17.42 1.60
CA PRO A 255 -29.49 -17.26 2.94
C PRO A 255 -28.49 -18.37 3.25
N THR A 256 -27.33 -17.98 3.78
CA THR A 256 -26.29 -18.95 4.17
C THR A 256 -26.80 -19.83 5.30
N ASN A 257 -26.83 -21.14 5.07
CA ASN A 257 -27.22 -22.10 6.06
C ASN A 257 -25.97 -22.78 6.65
N PHE A 258 -25.65 -22.48 7.91
CA PHE A 258 -24.51 -23.08 8.61
C PHE A 258 -24.91 -24.42 9.21
N LYS A 259 -24.30 -25.51 8.75
CA LYS A 259 -24.46 -26.84 9.27
C LYS A 259 -23.22 -27.24 10.08
N TYR A 260 -23.37 -27.32 11.38
CA TYR A 260 -22.31 -27.76 12.28
C TYR A 260 -22.33 -29.29 12.37
N LEU A 261 -21.22 -29.90 12.03
CA LEU A 261 -21.03 -31.34 12.11
C LEU A 261 -19.94 -31.67 13.13
N ASN A 262 -20.19 -32.62 14.01
CA ASN A 262 -19.17 -33.10 14.91
C ASN A 262 -18.21 -34.01 14.16
N MET A 263 -16.91 -33.87 14.43
CA MET A 263 -15.91 -34.79 13.92
C MET A 263 -16.10 -36.17 14.55
N THR A 264 -15.92 -37.23 13.79
CA THR A 264 -15.80 -38.58 14.36
C THR A 264 -14.53 -38.68 15.20
N GLY A 265 -14.47 -39.65 16.15
CA GLY A 265 -13.28 -39.81 16.99
C GLY A 265 -11.99 -40.00 16.19
N HIS A 266 -12.06 -40.72 15.04
CA HIS A 266 -10.92 -40.90 14.16
C HIS A 266 -10.50 -39.59 13.49
N GLN A 267 -11.43 -38.79 12.95
CA GLN A 267 -11.16 -37.49 12.36
C GLN A 267 -10.56 -36.52 13.37
N LEU A 268 -11.13 -36.45 14.56
CA LEU A 268 -10.64 -35.60 15.65
C LEU A 268 -9.19 -35.95 16.04
N SER A 269 -8.87 -37.23 16.18
CA SER A 269 -7.52 -37.68 16.50
C SER A 269 -6.52 -37.23 15.40
N LYS A 270 -6.84 -37.45 14.13
CA LYS A 270 -6.01 -37.02 13.00
C LYS A 270 -5.84 -35.50 12.94
N TYR A 271 -6.93 -34.77 13.14
CA TYR A 271 -6.91 -33.30 13.19
C TYR A 271 -5.97 -32.79 14.30
N VAL A 272 -6.09 -33.33 15.52
CA VAL A 272 -5.26 -32.93 16.66
C VAL A 272 -3.77 -33.18 16.38
N ASP A 273 -3.43 -34.34 15.80
CA ASP A 273 -2.04 -34.69 15.51
C ASP A 273 -1.43 -33.76 14.45
N VAL A 274 -2.19 -33.49 13.40
CA VAL A 274 -1.73 -32.57 12.34
C VAL A 274 -1.65 -31.15 12.88
N ARG A 275 -2.62 -30.74 13.66
CA ARG A 275 -2.66 -29.39 14.26
C ARG A 275 -1.49 -29.16 15.21
N ARG A 276 -1.11 -30.15 16.00
CA ARG A 276 0.07 -30.09 16.87
C ARG A 276 1.34 -29.88 16.06
N LYS A 277 1.54 -30.62 14.98
CA LYS A 277 2.69 -30.44 14.07
C LYS A 277 2.75 -29.05 13.44
N GLU A 278 1.60 -28.51 13.02
CA GLU A 278 1.52 -27.14 12.49
C GLU A 278 1.93 -26.10 13.54
N MET A 279 1.45 -26.25 14.79
CA MET A 279 1.82 -25.36 15.89
C MET A 279 3.32 -25.43 16.20
N GLU A 280 3.91 -26.63 16.25
CA GLU A 280 5.35 -26.79 16.45
C GLU A 280 6.18 -26.13 15.32
N MET A 281 5.72 -26.24 14.07
CA MET A 281 6.37 -25.57 12.94
C MET A 281 6.27 -24.05 13.05
N ASP A 282 5.12 -23.52 13.48
CA ASP A 282 4.92 -22.08 13.69
C ASP A 282 5.81 -21.57 14.84
N ASP A 283 5.92 -22.32 15.94
CA ASP A 283 6.78 -21.97 17.06
C ASP A 283 8.28 -22.01 16.69
N ARG A 284 8.71 -22.99 15.90
CA ARG A 284 10.07 -23.02 15.36
C ARG A 284 10.35 -21.80 14.48
N LYS A 285 9.42 -21.41 13.60
CA LYS A 285 9.55 -20.20 12.77
C LYS A 285 9.63 -18.93 13.63
N LYS A 286 8.87 -18.83 14.71
CA LYS A 286 8.93 -17.70 15.65
C LYS A 286 10.28 -17.62 16.38
N ARG A 287 10.86 -18.77 16.79
CA ARG A 287 12.16 -18.82 17.49
C ARG A 287 13.35 -18.50 16.59
N PHE A 288 13.32 -18.92 15.35
CA PHE A 288 14.43 -18.76 14.39
C PHE A 288 14.22 -17.61 13.37
N GLY A 289 13.01 -17.02 13.31
CA GLY A 289 12.71 -15.86 12.50
C GLY A 289 13.14 -14.56 13.17
N ASN A 290 13.69 -13.62 12.41
CA ASN A 290 14.00 -12.27 12.88
C ASN A 290 12.77 -11.66 13.55
N LYS A 291 12.92 -11.11 14.77
CA LYS A 291 11.86 -10.50 15.61
C LYS A 291 10.96 -9.47 14.90
N LYS A 292 11.35 -8.96 13.72
CA LYS A 292 10.57 -7.99 12.93
C LYS A 292 9.38 -8.58 12.13
N ASN A 293 9.24 -9.92 12.10
CA ASN A 293 8.15 -10.62 11.38
C ASN A 293 7.41 -11.60 12.28
N ALA A 294 7.33 -11.35 13.58
CA ALA A 294 6.74 -12.27 14.56
C ALA A 294 5.21 -12.48 14.39
N ASP A 295 4.53 -11.58 13.65
CA ASP A 295 3.07 -11.67 13.43
C ASP A 295 2.65 -12.43 12.18
N VAL A 296 3.58 -13.03 11.45
CA VAL A 296 3.22 -13.92 10.35
C VAL A 296 2.86 -15.29 10.91
N ASN A 297 1.71 -15.37 11.55
CA ASN A 297 1.02 -16.64 11.74
C ASN A 297 0.83 -17.24 10.36
N SER A 298 1.27 -18.48 10.17
CA SER A 298 0.98 -19.24 8.95
C SER A 298 -0.55 -19.30 8.79
N VAL A 299 -1.10 -18.36 8.03
CA VAL A 299 -2.55 -18.26 7.79
C VAL A 299 -3.06 -19.49 7.04
N TYR A 300 -2.16 -20.20 6.37
CA TYR A 300 -2.46 -21.45 5.69
C TYR A 300 -2.27 -22.65 6.61
N ARG A 301 -3.32 -22.96 7.36
CA ARG A 301 -3.50 -24.26 8.04
C ARG A 301 -3.94 -25.31 6.99
N ALA A 302 -3.12 -25.49 5.94
CA ALA A 302 -3.51 -26.30 4.80
C ALA A 302 -3.75 -27.75 5.19
N PHE A 303 -2.88 -28.32 6.04
CA PHE A 303 -2.95 -29.74 6.40
C PHE A 303 -4.12 -30.06 7.33
N SER A 304 -4.38 -29.23 8.35
CA SER A 304 -5.51 -29.45 9.25
C SER A 304 -6.88 -29.16 8.61
N ARG A 305 -6.91 -28.42 7.50
CA ARG A 305 -8.14 -28.17 6.73
C ARG A 305 -8.49 -29.27 5.75
N MET A 306 -7.55 -30.19 5.46
CA MET A 306 -7.76 -31.30 4.52
C MET A 306 -8.24 -32.58 5.21
N ILE A 307 -8.44 -32.56 6.52
CA ILE A 307 -8.97 -33.67 7.35
C ILE A 307 -10.45 -33.48 7.59
#